data_b8426c3e0bb1eb3f6758034ea66f71fa
#
_entry.id   b8426c3e0bb1eb3f6758034ea66f71fa
#
_cell.length_a   1.000
_cell.length_b   1.000
_cell.length_c   1.000
_cell.angle_alpha   90.00
_cell.angle_beta   90.00
_cell.angle_gamma   90.00
#
_symmetry.space_group_name_H-M   'P 1'
#
loop_
_entity.id
_entity.type
_entity.pdbx_description
1 polymer ?
#
loop_
_entity_poly.entity_id
_entity_poly.type
_entity_poly.pdbx_seq_one_letter_code
_entity_poly.pdbx_strand_id
1 'polypeptide(L)'
;VEEMPASSRRYPYVGFTMDRELGRDVLTVSGLSKTIDGVKVLDNVSFIVGREDKIAFVADNEFAVPTLFKILMEEMEPDEGTFKWGVSTSRSYFPQDNSAYFNDTEDSIIKWLEQYSKDTTETYLRGFLGKMLFSGEDVFKPVKVLSGGEKVRCMLSRMMMFGSNVLL
;
A
#
# COMPACT_ATOMS: atom_id res chain seq x y z
N VAL A 1 -10.68 34.87 25.30
CA VAL A 1 -10.51 33.89 24.23
C VAL A 1 -10.82 32.53 24.88
N GLU A 2 -12.00 31.96 24.66
CA GLU A 2 -12.32 30.61 25.12
C GLU A 2 -11.41 29.63 24.39
N GLU A 3 -10.60 28.88 25.16
CA GLU A 3 -9.85 27.76 24.64
C GLU A 3 -10.82 26.72 24.09
N MET A 4 -10.73 26.42 22.79
CA MET A 4 -11.51 25.34 22.20
C MET A 4 -11.15 24.04 22.91
N PRO A 5 -12.16 23.22 23.32
CA PRO A 5 -11.88 21.93 23.95
C PRO A 5 -11.04 21.06 23.03
N ALA A 6 -10.08 20.34 23.61
CA ALA A 6 -9.22 19.43 22.88
C ALA A 6 -10.07 18.48 22.03
N SER A 7 -9.71 18.32 20.76
CA SER A 7 -10.42 17.43 19.84
C SER A 7 -10.51 16.02 20.41
N SER A 8 -11.71 15.48 20.55
CA SER A 8 -11.97 14.08 20.92
C SER A 8 -11.72 13.11 19.76
N ARG A 9 -11.27 13.59 18.59
CA ARG A 9 -11.01 12.76 17.43
C ARG A 9 -9.84 11.81 17.71
N ARG A 10 -10.09 10.52 17.57
CA ARG A 10 -9.06 9.49 17.60
C ARG A 10 -8.55 9.31 16.17
N TYR A 11 -7.24 9.16 16.04
CA TYR A 11 -6.58 8.91 14.75
C TYR A 11 -5.96 7.52 14.76
N PRO A 12 -6.03 6.78 13.63
CA PRO A 12 -5.28 5.53 13.52
C PRO A 12 -3.77 5.82 13.58
N TYR A 13 -3.03 4.96 14.25
CA TYR A 13 -1.58 5.04 14.26
C TYR A 13 -1.05 4.42 12.97
N VAL A 14 -0.48 5.27 12.11
CA VAL A 14 0.21 4.83 10.89
C VAL A 14 1.70 5.10 11.08
N GLY A 15 2.48 4.03 11.20
CA GLY A 15 3.93 4.10 11.34
C GLY A 15 4.58 2.96 10.58
N PHE A 16 5.33 3.31 9.54
CA PHE A 16 6.07 2.34 8.73
C PHE A 16 7.47 2.17 9.29
N THR A 17 7.85 0.91 9.50
CA THR A 17 9.21 0.52 9.85
C THR A 17 9.71 -0.43 8.79
N MET A 18 10.96 -0.28 8.38
CA MET A 18 11.56 -1.18 7.41
C MET A 18 12.38 -2.28 8.11
N ASP A 19 12.21 -3.51 7.67
CA ASP A 19 12.97 -4.66 8.18
C ASP A 19 14.40 -4.68 7.66
N ARG A 20 14.66 -4.01 6.55
CA ARG A 20 15.96 -3.96 5.88
C ARG A 20 16.27 -2.55 5.41
N GLU A 21 17.51 -2.13 5.61
CA GLU A 21 17.97 -0.85 5.07
C GLU A 21 17.96 -0.82 3.54
N LEU A 22 17.55 0.33 3.02
CA LEU A 22 17.52 0.59 1.59
C LEU A 22 18.92 0.90 1.08
N GLY A 23 19.31 0.29 -0.02
CA GLY A 23 20.54 0.60 -0.72
C GLY A 23 20.49 1.96 -1.42
N ARG A 24 21.58 2.36 -2.06
CA ARG A 24 21.69 3.63 -2.77
C ARG A 24 20.77 3.71 -3.98
N ASP A 25 20.77 2.65 -4.78
CA ASP A 25 19.96 2.57 -6.01
C ASP A 25 18.66 1.85 -5.69
N VAL A 26 17.56 2.58 -5.81
CA VAL A 26 16.23 2.07 -5.46
C VAL A 26 15.48 1.58 -6.69
N LEU A 27 15.32 2.45 -7.69
CA LEU A 27 14.58 2.12 -8.90
C LEU A 27 15.14 2.94 -10.08
N THR A 28 15.35 2.28 -11.20
CA THR A 28 15.64 2.91 -12.48
C THR A 28 14.58 2.51 -13.48
N VAL A 29 13.96 3.47 -14.13
CA VAL A 29 12.95 3.31 -15.17
C VAL A 29 13.46 3.96 -16.45
N SER A 30 13.39 3.25 -17.58
CA SER A 30 13.90 3.70 -18.86
C SER A 30 12.91 3.43 -19.99
N GLY A 31 12.34 4.51 -20.55
CA GLY A 31 11.53 4.47 -21.76
C GLY A 31 10.24 3.66 -21.66
N LEU A 32 9.62 3.55 -20.47
CA LEU A 32 8.39 2.79 -20.31
C LEU A 32 7.24 3.37 -21.12
N SER A 33 6.64 2.55 -21.96
CA SER A 33 5.43 2.86 -22.71
C SER A 33 4.39 1.76 -22.54
N LYS A 34 3.13 2.16 -22.46
CA LYS A 34 1.99 1.23 -22.38
C LYS A 34 0.76 1.80 -23.06
N THR A 35 0.11 0.96 -23.85
CA THR A 35 -1.17 1.26 -24.50
C THR A 35 -2.24 0.34 -23.92
N ILE A 36 -3.37 0.89 -23.53
CA ILE A 36 -4.53 0.16 -23.03
C ILE A 36 -5.73 0.57 -23.88
N ASP A 37 -6.42 -0.41 -24.46
CA ASP A 37 -7.61 -0.20 -25.31
C ASP A 37 -7.39 0.85 -26.42
N GLY A 38 -6.20 0.84 -27.02
CA GLY A 38 -5.82 1.77 -28.10
C GLY A 38 -5.40 3.16 -27.61
N VAL A 39 -5.42 3.44 -26.32
CA VAL A 39 -4.96 4.69 -25.72
C VAL A 39 -3.58 4.51 -25.12
N LYS A 40 -2.61 5.33 -25.53
CA LYS A 40 -1.27 5.34 -24.95
C LYS A 40 -1.32 6.02 -23.58
N VAL A 41 -1.29 5.24 -22.52
CA VAL A 41 -1.38 5.72 -21.11
C VAL A 41 -0.03 6.07 -20.51
N LEU A 42 1.04 5.43 -20.99
CA LEU A 42 2.44 5.78 -20.68
C LEU A 42 3.19 5.94 -21.99
N ASP A 43 3.96 7.02 -22.11
CA ASP A 43 4.73 7.33 -23.31
C ASP A 43 6.16 7.69 -22.94
N ASN A 44 7.10 6.76 -23.17
CA ASN A 44 8.54 6.93 -22.99
C ASN A 44 8.93 7.51 -21.62
N VAL A 45 8.34 6.97 -20.56
CA VAL A 45 8.54 7.44 -19.19
C VAL A 45 9.89 6.93 -18.65
N SER A 46 10.73 7.87 -18.19
CA SER A 46 12.05 7.56 -17.62
C SER A 46 12.30 8.37 -16.35
N PHE A 47 12.76 7.72 -15.30
CA PHE A 47 13.16 8.38 -14.05
C PHE A 47 14.03 7.44 -13.20
N ILE A 48 14.68 8.01 -12.19
CA ILE A 48 15.49 7.29 -11.21
C ILE A 48 14.99 7.69 -9.83
N VAL A 49 14.92 6.71 -8.93
CA VAL A 49 14.54 6.90 -7.53
C VAL A 49 15.74 6.58 -6.65
N GLY A 50 16.10 7.52 -5.81
CA GLY A 50 17.14 7.38 -4.79
C GLY A 50 16.56 7.01 -3.41
N ARG A 51 17.45 6.84 -2.44
CA ARG A 51 17.18 6.27 -1.10
C ARG A 51 16.14 7.06 -0.28
N GLU A 52 16.11 8.38 -0.39
CA GLU A 52 15.27 9.24 0.47
C GLU A 52 14.20 9.99 -0.32
N ASP A 53 14.03 9.59 -1.59
CA ASP A 53 13.09 10.27 -2.46
C ASP A 53 11.64 10.04 -2.02
N LYS A 54 10.86 11.14 -2.12
CA LYS A 54 9.41 11.13 -2.01
C LYS A 54 8.86 11.72 -3.29
N ILE A 55 8.24 10.87 -4.09
CA ILE A 55 7.81 11.23 -5.44
C ILE A 55 6.29 11.22 -5.50
N ALA A 56 5.71 12.31 -6.02
CA ALA A 56 4.31 12.35 -6.40
C ALA A 56 4.21 12.31 -7.93
N PHE A 57 3.48 11.32 -8.44
CA PHE A 57 3.18 11.22 -9.86
C PHE A 57 1.87 11.94 -10.15
N VAL A 58 1.90 12.81 -11.16
CA VAL A 58 0.73 13.54 -11.65
C VAL A 58 0.58 13.28 -13.14
N ALA A 59 -0.62 12.95 -13.56
CA ALA A 59 -0.93 12.67 -14.95
C ALA A 59 -2.33 13.17 -15.30
N ASP A 60 -2.54 13.59 -16.54
CA ASP A 60 -3.85 14.01 -17.04
C ASP A 60 -4.80 12.81 -17.24
N ASN A 61 -4.23 11.63 -17.50
CA ASN A 61 -4.97 10.40 -17.66
C ASN A 61 -4.99 9.62 -16.33
N GLU A 62 -6.18 9.35 -15.81
CA GLU A 62 -6.39 8.62 -14.54
C GLU A 62 -5.81 7.20 -14.51
N PHE A 63 -5.64 6.56 -15.69
CA PHE A 63 -5.07 5.21 -15.80
C PHE A 63 -3.54 5.19 -15.81
N ALA A 64 -2.87 6.32 -16.03
CA ALA A 64 -1.42 6.36 -16.19
C ALA A 64 -0.67 5.93 -14.92
N VAL A 65 -0.99 6.53 -13.77
CA VAL A 65 -0.30 6.22 -12.51
C VAL A 65 -0.61 4.80 -12.00
N PRO A 66 -1.86 4.32 -12.00
CA PRO A 66 -2.15 2.93 -11.66
C PRO A 66 -1.46 1.92 -12.58
N THR A 67 -1.40 2.21 -13.88
CA THR A 67 -0.69 1.35 -14.85
C THR A 67 0.81 1.31 -14.57
N LEU A 68 1.43 2.46 -14.31
CA LEU A 68 2.84 2.53 -13.93
C LEU A 68 3.13 1.66 -12.70
N PHE A 69 2.32 1.78 -11.65
CA PHE A 69 2.51 1.00 -10.43
C PHE A 69 2.29 -0.50 -10.64
N LYS A 70 1.30 -0.91 -11.45
CA LYS A 70 1.12 -2.31 -11.82
C LYS A 70 2.33 -2.88 -12.57
N ILE A 71 2.93 -2.10 -13.47
CA ILE A 71 4.16 -2.51 -14.16
C ILE A 71 5.31 -2.64 -13.16
N LEU A 72 5.52 -1.67 -12.29
CA LEU A 72 6.58 -1.69 -11.28
C LEU A 72 6.41 -2.80 -10.25
N MET A 73 5.16 -3.24 -9.99
CA MET A 73 4.85 -4.40 -9.15
C MET A 73 4.88 -5.73 -9.89
N GLU A 74 5.24 -5.72 -11.19
CA GLU A 74 5.31 -6.91 -12.03
C GLU A 74 3.94 -7.60 -12.24
N GLU A 75 2.85 -6.85 -12.05
CA GLU A 75 1.47 -7.32 -12.30
C GLU A 75 1.05 -7.09 -13.77
N MET A 76 1.81 -6.29 -14.52
CA MET A 76 1.56 -5.96 -15.92
C MET A 76 2.89 -5.75 -16.67
N GLU A 77 2.99 -6.29 -17.88
CA GLU A 77 4.14 -6.08 -18.74
C GLU A 77 4.03 -4.72 -19.48
N PRO A 78 5.13 -3.96 -19.60
CA PRO A 78 5.17 -2.79 -20.47
C PRO A 78 5.19 -3.22 -21.95
N ASP A 79 4.76 -2.32 -22.86
CA ASP A 79 4.89 -2.54 -24.30
C ASP A 79 6.31 -2.24 -24.77
N GLU A 80 6.93 -1.21 -24.17
CA GLU A 80 8.30 -0.80 -24.45
C GLU A 80 8.98 -0.34 -23.17
N GLY A 81 10.33 -0.35 -23.21
CA GLY A 81 11.15 0.11 -22.10
C GLY A 81 11.43 -0.97 -21.05
N THR A 82 12.16 -0.57 -20.04
CA THR A 82 12.60 -1.48 -18.96
C THR A 82 12.61 -0.76 -17.62
N PHE A 83 12.56 -1.53 -16.54
CA PHE A 83 12.79 -1.02 -15.20
C PHE A 83 13.63 -2.02 -14.40
N LYS A 84 14.31 -1.49 -13.40
CA LYS A 84 15.15 -2.30 -12.52
C LYS A 84 15.05 -1.79 -11.09
N TRP A 85 14.64 -2.68 -10.20
CA TRP A 85 14.70 -2.46 -8.75
C TRP A 85 16.10 -2.75 -8.20
N GLY A 86 16.51 -1.99 -7.20
CA GLY A 86 17.72 -2.26 -6.44
C GLY A 86 17.62 -3.57 -5.67
N VAL A 87 18.73 -4.28 -5.50
CA VAL A 87 18.78 -5.62 -4.87
C VAL A 87 18.36 -5.63 -3.39
N SER A 88 18.37 -4.49 -2.72
CA SER A 88 17.96 -4.34 -1.33
C SER A 88 16.51 -3.93 -1.16
N THR A 89 15.78 -3.70 -2.26
CA THR A 89 14.39 -3.22 -2.20
C THR A 89 13.42 -4.32 -1.80
N SER A 90 12.48 -3.96 -0.93
CA SER A 90 11.25 -4.70 -0.64
C SER A 90 10.08 -3.76 -0.82
N ARG A 91 9.07 -4.18 -1.54
CA ARG A 91 8.00 -3.31 -2.03
C ARG A 91 6.68 -3.61 -1.35
N SER A 92 5.93 -2.57 -1.04
CA SER A 92 4.53 -2.68 -0.61
C SER A 92 3.70 -1.69 -1.40
N TYR A 93 2.57 -2.16 -1.90
CA TYR A 93 1.70 -1.40 -2.80
C TYR A 93 0.31 -1.23 -2.21
N PHE A 94 -0.20 0.00 -2.28
CA PHE A 94 -1.58 0.33 -1.96
C PHE A 94 -2.35 0.55 -3.27
N PRO A 95 -3.07 -0.46 -3.78
CA PRO A 95 -3.82 -0.31 -5.03
C PRO A 95 -4.99 0.65 -4.87
N GLN A 96 -5.34 1.35 -5.94
CA GLN A 96 -6.51 2.23 -6.00
C GLN A 96 -7.81 1.42 -5.79
N ASP A 97 -7.92 0.25 -6.44
CA ASP A 97 -8.96 -0.72 -6.17
C ASP A 97 -8.40 -1.86 -5.31
N ASN A 98 -8.86 -1.92 -4.08
CA ASN A 98 -8.46 -2.94 -3.12
C ASN A 98 -9.53 -4.02 -2.89
N SER A 99 -10.59 -4.04 -3.69
CA SER A 99 -11.75 -4.95 -3.52
C SER A 99 -11.35 -6.43 -3.54
N ALA A 100 -10.39 -6.81 -4.37
CA ALA A 100 -9.89 -8.18 -4.47
C ALA A 100 -9.34 -8.74 -3.15
N TYR A 101 -8.89 -7.88 -2.24
CA TYR A 101 -8.38 -8.31 -0.93
C TYR A 101 -9.48 -8.67 0.08
N PHE A 102 -10.73 -8.31 -0.20
CA PHE A 102 -11.82 -8.38 0.77
C PHE A 102 -13.04 -9.18 0.29
N ASN A 103 -13.24 -9.33 -1.01
CA ASN A 103 -14.49 -9.87 -1.55
C ASN A 103 -14.56 -11.39 -1.51
N ASP A 104 -13.43 -12.07 -1.62
CA ASP A 104 -13.36 -13.54 -1.80
C ASP A 104 -13.10 -14.29 -0.48
N THR A 105 -13.26 -13.63 0.66
CA THR A 105 -13.04 -14.26 1.97
C THR A 105 -14.14 -13.93 2.96
N GLU A 106 -14.48 -14.93 3.79
CA GLU A 106 -15.37 -14.81 4.94
C GLU A 106 -14.60 -14.50 6.24
N ASP A 107 -13.28 -14.30 6.15
CA ASP A 107 -12.44 -14.07 7.31
C ASP A 107 -12.84 -12.84 8.10
N SER A 108 -12.70 -12.91 9.40
CA SER A 108 -12.74 -11.74 10.27
C SER A 108 -11.50 -10.86 10.07
N ILE A 109 -11.56 -9.59 10.48
CA ILE A 109 -10.43 -8.65 10.36
C ILE A 109 -9.14 -9.25 10.97
N ILE A 110 -9.24 -9.83 12.17
CA ILE A 110 -8.08 -10.40 12.86
C ILE A 110 -7.51 -11.60 12.08
N LYS A 111 -8.38 -12.46 11.54
CA LYS A 111 -7.95 -13.63 10.77
C LYS A 111 -7.35 -13.22 9.43
N TRP A 112 -7.95 -12.24 8.78
CA TRP A 112 -7.43 -11.66 7.54
C TRP A 112 -6.06 -11.02 7.75
N LEU A 113 -5.84 -10.30 8.88
CA LEU A 113 -4.56 -9.66 9.16
C LEU A 113 -3.47 -10.67 9.57
N GLU A 114 -3.85 -11.76 10.25
CA GLU A 114 -2.94 -12.82 10.69
C GLU A 114 -2.08 -13.37 9.55
N GLN A 115 -2.64 -13.52 8.35
CA GLN A 115 -1.92 -14.07 7.18
C GLN A 115 -0.74 -13.21 6.72
N TYR A 116 -0.70 -11.92 7.12
CA TYR A 116 0.36 -10.97 6.76
C TYR A 116 1.33 -10.71 7.92
N SER A 117 1.06 -11.24 9.09
CA SER A 117 1.82 -10.96 10.30
C SER A 117 2.87 -12.02 10.58
N LYS A 118 4.06 -11.57 11.02
CA LYS A 118 5.10 -12.46 11.54
C LYS A 118 4.77 -13.00 12.92
N ASP A 119 4.11 -12.19 13.74
CA ASP A 119 3.57 -12.57 15.06
C ASP A 119 2.06 -12.79 14.92
N THR A 120 1.65 -14.05 15.01
CA THR A 120 0.27 -14.50 14.86
C THR A 120 -0.48 -14.62 16.20
N THR A 121 0.13 -14.17 17.29
CA THR A 121 -0.55 -14.20 18.59
C THR A 121 -1.74 -13.23 18.60
N GLU A 122 -2.86 -13.69 19.15
CA GLU A 122 -4.08 -12.88 19.22
C GLU A 122 -3.83 -11.56 19.97
N THR A 123 -3.02 -11.59 21.02
CA THR A 123 -2.67 -10.40 21.82
C THR A 123 -1.97 -9.35 20.97
N TYR A 124 -1.01 -9.75 20.13
CA TYR A 124 -0.29 -8.85 19.23
C TYR A 124 -1.24 -8.25 18.18
N LEU A 125 -2.01 -9.10 17.50
CA LEU A 125 -2.93 -8.69 16.45
C LEU A 125 -4.02 -7.75 16.98
N ARG A 126 -4.62 -8.05 18.13
CA ARG A 126 -5.60 -7.15 18.77
C ARG A 126 -4.99 -5.83 19.20
N GLY A 127 -3.78 -5.84 19.75
CA GLY A 127 -3.06 -4.62 20.09
C GLY A 127 -2.76 -3.74 18.87
N PHE A 128 -2.37 -4.37 17.76
CA PHE A 128 -2.13 -3.69 16.50
C PHE A 128 -3.43 -3.09 15.92
N LEU A 129 -4.49 -3.89 15.83
CA LEU A 129 -5.81 -3.46 15.35
C LEU A 129 -6.41 -2.35 16.22
N GLY A 130 -6.17 -2.39 17.53
CA GLY A 130 -6.58 -1.33 18.45
C GLY A 130 -5.95 0.03 18.11
N LYS A 131 -4.67 0.05 17.73
CA LYS A 131 -3.99 1.27 17.23
C LYS A 131 -4.60 1.77 15.91
N MET A 132 -5.17 0.86 15.12
CA MET A 132 -5.87 1.18 13.87
C MET A 132 -7.36 1.46 14.06
N LEU A 133 -7.79 1.68 15.30
CA LEU A 133 -9.17 1.99 15.70
C LEU A 133 -10.18 0.85 15.45
N PHE A 134 -9.73 -0.38 15.48
CA PHE A 134 -10.58 -1.56 15.62
C PHE A 134 -10.49 -2.07 17.05
N SER A 135 -11.56 -2.02 17.81
CA SER A 135 -11.55 -2.36 19.24
C SER A 135 -12.66 -3.34 19.60
N GLY A 136 -12.46 -4.08 20.69
CA GLY A 136 -13.44 -5.01 21.21
C GLY A 136 -13.84 -6.04 20.15
N GLU A 137 -15.14 -6.13 19.88
CA GLU A 137 -15.72 -7.09 18.94
C GLU A 137 -15.54 -6.70 17.46
N ASP A 138 -15.10 -5.47 17.18
CA ASP A 138 -14.89 -5.03 15.79
C ASP A 138 -13.87 -5.91 15.05
N VAL A 139 -12.88 -6.45 15.77
CA VAL A 139 -11.84 -7.31 15.17
C VAL A 139 -12.39 -8.62 14.59
N PHE A 140 -13.58 -9.02 15.01
CA PHE A 140 -14.25 -10.24 14.54
C PHE A 140 -15.24 -10.00 13.41
N LYS A 141 -15.43 -8.74 12.97
CA LYS A 141 -16.25 -8.44 11.79
C LYS A 141 -15.68 -9.10 10.53
N PRO A 142 -16.52 -9.71 9.70
CA PRO A 142 -16.07 -10.20 8.38
C PRO A 142 -15.55 -9.05 7.52
N VAL A 143 -14.41 -9.23 6.87
CA VAL A 143 -13.78 -8.16 6.06
C VAL A 143 -14.62 -7.70 4.88
N LYS A 144 -15.47 -8.56 4.35
CA LYS A 144 -16.37 -8.25 3.23
C LYS A 144 -17.41 -7.16 3.53
N VAL A 145 -17.80 -7.01 4.82
CA VAL A 145 -18.83 -6.03 5.22
C VAL A 145 -18.24 -4.68 5.67
N LEU A 146 -16.93 -4.52 5.58
CA LEU A 146 -16.25 -3.31 6.01
C LEU A 146 -16.59 -2.11 5.12
N SER A 147 -16.72 -0.95 5.75
CA SER A 147 -16.78 0.34 5.05
C SER A 147 -15.48 0.65 4.33
N GLY A 148 -15.51 1.58 3.35
CA GLY A 148 -14.31 1.99 2.62
C GLY A 148 -13.18 2.45 3.55
N GLY A 149 -13.47 3.23 4.58
CA GLY A 149 -12.46 3.68 5.55
C GLY A 149 -11.88 2.55 6.41
N GLU A 150 -12.69 1.55 6.77
CA GLU A 150 -12.22 0.35 7.46
C GLU A 150 -11.32 -0.49 6.56
N LYS A 151 -11.68 -0.68 5.28
CA LYS A 151 -10.84 -1.36 4.28
C LYS A 151 -9.49 -0.67 4.09
N VAL A 152 -9.47 0.67 4.00
CA VAL A 152 -8.23 1.46 3.94
C VAL A 152 -7.35 1.21 5.16
N ARG A 153 -7.91 1.21 6.38
CA ARG A 153 -7.15 0.92 7.60
C ARG A 153 -6.61 -0.51 7.62
N CYS A 154 -7.36 -1.48 7.13
CA CYS A 154 -6.88 -2.87 6.95
C CYS A 154 -5.71 -2.93 5.97
N MET A 155 -5.80 -2.26 4.82
CA MET A 155 -4.71 -2.22 3.82
C MET A 155 -3.45 -1.56 4.37
N LEU A 156 -3.58 -0.45 5.10
CA LEU A 156 -2.45 0.19 5.77
C LEU A 156 -1.83 -0.73 6.83
N SER A 157 -2.66 -1.45 7.58
CA SER A 157 -2.20 -2.45 8.55
C SER A 157 -1.36 -3.54 7.88
N ARG A 158 -1.84 -4.07 6.76
CA ARG A 158 -1.11 -5.05 5.95
C ARG A 158 0.24 -4.51 5.48
N MET A 159 0.27 -3.29 4.94
CA MET A 159 1.52 -2.67 4.46
C MET A 159 2.53 -2.45 5.60
N MET A 160 2.06 -2.01 6.77
CA MET A 160 2.93 -1.84 7.95
C MET A 160 3.53 -3.16 8.42
N MET A 161 2.78 -4.27 8.34
CA MET A 161 3.26 -5.60 8.75
C MET A 161 4.32 -6.18 7.83
N PHE A 162 4.36 -5.79 6.56
CA PHE A 162 5.37 -6.27 5.63
C PHE A 162 6.78 -5.74 5.92
N GLY A 163 6.91 -4.62 6.64
CA GLY A 163 8.20 -4.00 6.91
C GLY A 163 8.97 -3.62 5.64
N SER A 164 8.25 -3.32 4.55
CA SER A 164 8.84 -2.95 3.27
C SER A 164 9.56 -1.62 3.35
N ASN A 165 10.64 -1.48 2.59
CA ASN A 165 11.44 -0.26 2.54
C ASN A 165 11.10 0.66 1.36
N VAL A 166 10.21 0.23 0.46
CA VAL A 166 9.62 1.04 -0.61
C VAL A 166 8.10 0.92 -0.55
N LEU A 167 7.42 2.05 -0.56
CA LEU A 167 5.95 2.13 -0.53
C LEU A 167 5.45 2.80 -1.82
N LEU A 168 4.47 2.18 -2.46
CA LEU A 168 3.81 2.66 -3.68
C LEU A 168 2.31 2.87 -3.42
#